data_87f8270372d85646fa890db229c0533c
#
_entry.id   87f8270372d85646fa890db229c0533c
#
_cell.length_a   1.000
_cell.length_b   1.000
_cell.length_c   1.000
_cell.angle_alpha   90.00
_cell.angle_beta   90.00
_cell.angle_gamma   90.00
#
_symmetry.space_group_name_H-M   'P 1'
#
loop_
_entity.id
_entity.type
_entity.pdbx_description
1 polymer ?
#
loop_
_entity_poly.entity_id
_entity_poly.type
_entity_poly.pdbx_seq_one_letter_code
_entity_poly.pdbx_strand_id
1 'polypeptide(L)'
;AEEKWKYSADLMEADKINNIDVQRLNDNVRFVKDDKILLTDYAVRYVKDDIIHLNGNTMMINKMDTLTCDSMVYWSKIDSIYAIGNIRYVHGSDRGILGDEMEVQYADSLVERIRVFKNAFAYNDLNIRINKDGPYLHFRDEMTSKEMIAYFEGEYISYLKLINMARTKYHVVDDSLL
;
A
#
# COMPACT_ATOMS: atom_id res chain seq x y z
N ALA A 1 18.60 -14.33 -12.47
CA ALA A 1 18.85 -12.97 -13.00
C ALA A 1 17.84 -12.06 -12.34
N GLU A 2 18.31 -10.95 -11.75
CA GLU A 2 17.42 -9.94 -11.16
C GLU A 2 16.56 -9.31 -12.27
N GLU A 3 15.24 -9.40 -12.16
CA GLU A 3 14.36 -8.77 -13.14
C GLU A 3 14.46 -7.24 -13.04
N LYS A 4 14.54 -6.60 -14.22
CA LYS A 4 14.62 -5.14 -14.32
C LYS A 4 13.22 -4.56 -14.50
N TRP A 5 13.01 -3.34 -13.99
CA TRP A 5 11.81 -2.58 -14.29
C TRP A 5 11.62 -2.42 -15.79
N LYS A 6 10.44 -2.79 -16.28
CA LYS A 6 9.91 -2.40 -17.59
C LYS A 6 9.01 -1.18 -17.35
N TYR A 7 9.11 -0.15 -18.17
CA TYR A 7 8.33 1.07 -18.00
C TYR A 7 7.92 1.69 -19.33
N SER A 8 6.82 2.43 -19.30
CA SER A 8 6.26 3.19 -20.42
C SER A 8 5.65 4.49 -19.93
N ALA A 9 5.58 5.48 -20.79
CA ALA A 9 4.92 6.78 -20.59
C ALA A 9 4.66 7.40 -21.98
N ASP A 10 3.81 8.44 -22.04
CA ASP A 10 3.56 9.15 -23.31
C ASP A 10 4.78 10.02 -23.70
N LEU A 11 5.48 10.60 -22.71
CA LEU A 11 6.72 11.32 -22.91
C LEU A 11 7.80 10.80 -21.96
N MET A 12 8.97 10.52 -22.51
CA MET A 12 10.15 10.10 -21.74
C MET A 12 11.35 10.96 -22.11
N GLU A 13 12.01 11.49 -21.08
CA GLU A 13 13.24 12.27 -21.18
C GLU A 13 14.34 11.60 -20.34
N ALA A 14 15.54 11.55 -20.86
CA ALA A 14 16.72 11.11 -20.14
C ALA A 14 17.71 12.26 -20.01
N ASP A 15 18.23 12.46 -18.81
CA ASP A 15 19.15 13.55 -18.48
C ASP A 15 20.23 13.08 -17.51
N LYS A 16 21.22 13.92 -17.31
CA LYS A 16 22.30 13.69 -16.35
C LYS A 16 22.43 14.86 -15.40
N ILE A 17 22.00 14.66 -14.17
CA ILE A 17 22.06 15.67 -13.11
C ILE A 17 23.18 15.29 -12.15
N ASN A 18 24.23 16.14 -12.03
CA ASN A 18 25.39 15.89 -11.15
C ASN A 18 26.01 14.49 -11.35
N ASN A 19 26.17 14.06 -12.62
CA ASN A 19 26.64 12.74 -13.01
C ASN A 19 25.72 11.54 -12.61
N ILE A 20 24.50 11.80 -12.22
CA ILE A 20 23.47 10.77 -11.95
C ILE A 20 22.54 10.71 -13.15
N ASP A 21 22.37 9.51 -13.71
CA ASP A 21 21.43 9.28 -14.80
C ASP A 21 19.99 9.32 -14.25
N VAL A 22 19.18 10.24 -14.77
CA VAL A 22 17.81 10.51 -14.38
C VAL A 22 16.90 10.33 -15.57
N GLN A 23 15.79 9.64 -15.36
CA GLN A 23 14.71 9.48 -16.34
C GLN A 23 13.46 10.19 -15.81
N ARG A 24 12.86 11.08 -16.63
CA ARG A 24 11.57 11.70 -16.35
C ARG A 24 10.54 11.11 -17.29
N LEU A 25 9.41 10.74 -16.73
CA LEU A 25 8.31 10.11 -17.43
C LEU A 25 7.05 10.92 -17.13
N ASN A 26 6.31 11.27 -18.19
CA ASN A 26 5.11 12.09 -18.09
C ASN A 26 3.96 11.41 -18.80
N ASP A 27 2.81 11.51 -18.21
CA ASP A 27 1.51 11.02 -18.65
C ASP A 27 1.45 9.51 -18.89
N ASN A 28 0.43 8.87 -18.35
CA ASN A 28 0.20 7.43 -18.45
C ASN A 28 1.42 6.58 -18.06
N VAL A 29 2.14 7.02 -17.01
CA VAL A 29 3.37 6.36 -16.57
C VAL A 29 3.06 5.02 -15.93
N ARG A 30 3.75 3.99 -16.40
CA ARG A 30 3.60 2.62 -15.92
C ARG A 30 4.96 1.96 -15.74
N PHE A 31 5.22 1.42 -14.55
CA PHE A 31 6.35 0.53 -14.27
C PHE A 31 5.84 -0.86 -13.94
N VAL A 32 6.56 -1.90 -14.37
CA VAL A 32 6.25 -3.30 -14.08
C VAL A 32 7.54 -4.03 -13.71
N LYS A 33 7.51 -4.73 -12.59
CA LYS A 33 8.57 -5.65 -12.17
C LYS A 33 7.94 -6.77 -11.34
N ASP A 34 8.14 -8.02 -11.77
CA ASP A 34 7.52 -9.19 -11.15
C ASP A 34 5.97 -9.00 -11.05
N ASP A 35 5.42 -9.16 -9.85
CA ASP A 35 4.00 -8.96 -9.55
C ASP A 35 3.64 -7.48 -9.24
N LYS A 36 4.63 -6.56 -9.29
CA LYS A 36 4.43 -5.16 -8.94
C LYS A 36 4.16 -4.30 -10.16
N ILE A 37 3.13 -3.48 -10.07
CA ILE A 37 2.77 -2.46 -11.07
C ILE A 37 2.68 -1.12 -10.35
N LEU A 38 3.40 -0.11 -10.86
CA LEU A 38 3.28 1.28 -10.41
C LEU A 38 2.64 2.09 -11.54
N LEU A 39 1.64 2.88 -11.21
CA LEU A 39 0.92 3.79 -12.10
C LEU A 39 0.95 5.19 -11.52
N THR A 40 1.14 6.21 -12.37
CA THR A 40 1.16 7.62 -11.94
C THR A 40 1.06 8.56 -13.13
N ASP A 41 0.79 9.84 -12.89
CA ASP A 41 0.82 10.84 -13.96
C ASP A 41 2.25 11.27 -14.30
N TYR A 42 3.13 11.33 -13.28
CA TYR A 42 4.51 11.79 -13.44
C TYR A 42 5.47 10.95 -12.59
N ALA A 43 6.64 10.60 -13.13
CA ALA A 43 7.69 9.93 -12.40
C ALA A 43 9.09 10.46 -12.70
N VAL A 44 9.96 10.40 -11.69
CA VAL A 44 11.40 10.58 -11.82
C VAL A 44 12.10 9.33 -11.30
N ARG A 45 12.90 8.70 -12.16
CA ARG A 45 13.71 7.55 -11.79
C ARG A 45 15.19 7.90 -11.74
N TYR A 46 15.82 7.64 -10.62
CA TYR A 46 17.26 7.70 -10.41
C TYR A 46 17.85 6.31 -10.68
N VAL A 47 18.47 6.15 -11.86
CA VAL A 47 18.81 4.83 -12.42
C VAL A 47 19.82 4.08 -11.55
N LYS A 48 20.88 4.76 -11.07
CA LYS A 48 21.95 4.16 -10.28
C LYS A 48 21.48 3.65 -8.92
N ASP A 49 20.60 4.40 -8.27
CA ASP A 49 20.12 4.08 -6.92
C ASP A 49 18.86 3.23 -6.95
N ASP A 50 18.25 3.11 -8.13
CA ASP A 50 16.98 2.42 -8.40
C ASP A 50 15.86 2.95 -7.50
N ILE A 51 15.78 4.30 -7.42
CA ILE A 51 14.76 5.04 -6.69
C ILE A 51 13.77 5.61 -7.70
N ILE A 52 12.47 5.45 -7.43
CA ILE A 52 11.41 5.97 -8.28
C ILE A 52 10.55 6.92 -7.44
N HIS A 53 10.48 8.18 -7.83
CA HIS A 53 9.53 9.16 -7.30
C HIS A 53 8.32 9.21 -8.23
N LEU A 54 7.13 9.06 -7.67
CA LEU A 54 5.86 9.07 -8.37
C LEU A 54 4.98 10.20 -7.83
N ASN A 55 4.25 10.88 -8.69
CA ASN A 55 3.41 12.01 -8.31
C ASN A 55 2.18 12.13 -9.23
N GLY A 56 1.04 12.41 -8.64
CA GLY A 56 -0.26 12.51 -9.29
C GLY A 56 -0.90 11.14 -9.54
N ASN A 57 -2.10 10.93 -8.99
CA ASN A 57 -2.91 9.71 -9.14
C ASN A 57 -2.09 8.42 -9.00
N THR A 58 -1.23 8.41 -7.97
CA THR A 58 -0.27 7.33 -7.80
C THR A 58 -0.93 6.08 -7.25
N MET A 59 -0.66 4.95 -7.91
CA MET A 59 -1.16 3.63 -7.51
C MET A 59 -0.06 2.59 -7.62
N MET A 60 0.06 1.75 -6.63
CA MET A 60 0.82 0.52 -6.68
C MET A 60 -0.09 -0.68 -6.51
N ILE A 61 0.10 -1.69 -7.34
CA ILE A 61 -0.58 -2.99 -7.26
C ILE A 61 0.50 -4.06 -7.06
N ASN A 62 0.31 -4.92 -6.08
CA ASN A 62 1.17 -6.08 -5.81
C ASN A 62 0.29 -7.26 -5.39
N LYS A 63 0.03 -8.20 -6.29
CA LYS A 63 -0.89 -9.33 -6.07
C LYS A 63 -2.28 -8.85 -5.65
N MET A 64 -2.66 -9.11 -4.37
CA MET A 64 -3.94 -8.70 -3.80
C MET A 64 -3.90 -7.32 -3.13
N ASP A 65 -2.72 -6.70 -3.05
CA ASP A 65 -2.52 -5.41 -2.41
C ASP A 65 -2.66 -4.27 -3.40
N THR A 66 -3.35 -3.23 -3.01
CA THR A 66 -3.41 -1.97 -3.76
C THR A 66 -3.13 -0.82 -2.80
N LEU A 67 -2.15 0.02 -3.13
CA LEU A 67 -1.83 1.26 -2.43
C LEU A 67 -2.10 2.42 -3.37
N THR A 68 -2.94 3.37 -2.96
CA THR A 68 -3.18 4.64 -3.66
C THR A 68 -2.76 5.82 -2.79
N CYS A 69 -2.22 6.88 -3.41
CA CYS A 69 -1.80 8.09 -2.71
C CYS A 69 -1.60 9.25 -3.70
N ASP A 70 -1.32 10.45 -3.19
CA ASP A 70 -1.00 11.61 -4.04
C ASP A 70 0.43 11.52 -4.57
N SER A 71 1.39 11.08 -3.73
CA SER A 71 2.78 10.89 -4.12
C SER A 71 3.45 9.74 -3.37
N MET A 72 4.47 9.16 -3.99
CA MET A 72 5.17 8.00 -3.46
C MET A 72 6.65 8.03 -3.84
N VAL A 73 7.50 7.57 -2.93
CA VAL A 73 8.89 7.21 -3.24
C VAL A 73 9.03 5.70 -3.05
N TYR A 74 9.54 5.02 -4.06
CA TYR A 74 9.84 3.60 -4.01
C TYR A 74 11.34 3.36 -4.12
N TRP A 75 11.91 2.73 -3.11
CA TRP A 75 13.29 2.27 -3.06
C TRP A 75 13.38 0.80 -3.46
N SER A 76 13.66 0.54 -4.73
CA SER A 76 13.62 -0.83 -5.28
C SER A 76 14.63 -1.78 -4.65
N LYS A 77 15.81 -1.28 -4.26
CA LYS A 77 16.88 -2.10 -3.65
C LYS A 77 16.54 -2.68 -2.28
N ILE A 78 15.73 -1.98 -1.52
CA ILE A 78 15.32 -2.39 -0.16
C ILE A 78 13.84 -2.74 -0.11
N ASP A 79 13.16 -2.71 -1.25
CA ASP A 79 11.73 -3.01 -1.42
C ASP A 79 10.86 -2.27 -0.40
N SER A 80 11.03 -0.94 -0.34
CA SER A 80 10.32 -0.06 0.59
C SER A 80 9.64 1.09 -0.12
N ILE A 81 8.52 1.52 0.43
CA ILE A 81 7.72 2.64 -0.06
C ILE A 81 7.52 3.66 1.06
N TYR A 82 7.53 4.93 0.68
CA TYR A 82 7.00 6.02 1.49
C TYR A 82 5.95 6.78 0.67
N ALA A 83 4.72 6.80 1.17
CA ALA A 83 3.57 7.42 0.53
C ALA A 83 3.07 8.61 1.33
N ILE A 84 2.58 9.63 0.64
CA ILE A 84 2.05 10.88 1.20
C ILE A 84 0.74 11.26 0.51
N GLY A 85 -0.21 11.70 1.30
CA GLY A 85 -1.47 12.31 0.88
C GLY A 85 -2.51 11.29 0.41
N ASN A 86 -3.72 11.38 0.95
CA ASN A 86 -4.89 10.58 0.57
C ASN A 86 -4.61 9.08 0.48
N ILE A 87 -3.84 8.56 1.44
CA ILE A 87 -3.34 7.19 1.37
C ILE A 87 -4.45 6.20 1.67
N ARG A 88 -4.56 5.20 0.81
CA ARG A 88 -5.41 4.03 0.99
C ARG A 88 -4.67 2.77 0.56
N TYR A 89 -4.31 1.94 1.53
CA TYR A 89 -3.85 0.58 1.32
C TYR A 89 -5.02 -0.38 1.49
N VAL A 90 -5.21 -1.30 0.57
CA VAL A 90 -6.26 -2.32 0.59
C VAL A 90 -5.65 -3.68 0.32
N HIS A 91 -6.00 -4.68 1.13
CA HIS A 91 -5.69 -6.08 0.90
C HIS A 91 -6.98 -6.83 0.56
N GLY A 92 -7.03 -7.38 -0.65
CA GLY A 92 -8.27 -7.98 -1.17
C GLY A 92 -9.38 -6.95 -1.33
N SER A 93 -10.60 -7.31 -0.89
CA SER A 93 -11.78 -6.46 -0.98
C SER A 93 -12.29 -5.94 0.37
N ASP A 94 -11.80 -6.49 1.46
CA ASP A 94 -12.44 -6.43 2.78
C ASP A 94 -11.58 -5.77 3.87
N ARG A 95 -10.29 -5.57 3.65
CA ARG A 95 -9.38 -4.98 4.64
C ARG A 95 -8.65 -3.77 4.10
N GLY A 96 -8.52 -2.74 4.92
CA GLY A 96 -7.77 -1.57 4.50
C GLY A 96 -7.16 -0.77 5.66
N ILE A 97 -6.13 0.00 5.31
CA ILE A 97 -5.44 0.92 6.18
C ILE A 97 -5.33 2.26 5.44
N LEU A 98 -5.73 3.35 6.12
CA LEU A 98 -5.72 4.70 5.60
C LEU A 98 -4.87 5.60 6.51
N GLY A 99 -4.40 6.71 5.95
CA GLY A 99 -3.67 7.73 6.70
C GLY A 99 -3.14 8.84 5.80
N ASP A 100 -2.40 9.78 6.38
CA ASP A 100 -1.83 10.90 5.64
C ASP A 100 -0.39 10.64 5.18
N GLU A 101 0.36 9.87 5.95
CA GLU A 101 1.73 9.44 5.66
C GLU A 101 1.89 7.96 6.01
N MET A 102 2.50 7.17 5.12
CA MET A 102 2.64 5.73 5.30
C MET A 102 3.98 5.22 4.76
N GLU A 103 4.60 4.33 5.53
CA GLU A 103 5.73 3.51 5.09
C GLU A 103 5.27 2.06 4.92
N VAL A 104 5.63 1.42 3.81
CA VAL A 104 5.39 0.00 3.56
C VAL A 104 6.71 -0.68 3.26
N GLN A 105 7.02 -1.71 4.03
CA GLN A 105 8.20 -2.55 3.85
C GLN A 105 7.78 -3.91 3.33
N TYR A 106 8.46 -4.38 2.29
CA TYR A 106 8.26 -5.71 1.71
C TYR A 106 9.45 -6.63 2.02
N ALA A 107 9.16 -7.91 2.16
CA ALA A 107 10.13 -8.99 2.16
C ALA A 107 9.60 -10.12 1.26
N ASP A 108 10.42 -10.59 0.33
CA ASP A 108 10.05 -11.66 -0.63
C ASP A 108 8.73 -11.39 -1.38
N SER A 109 8.52 -10.13 -1.79
CA SER A 109 7.31 -9.64 -2.46
C SER A 109 6.03 -9.68 -1.62
N LEU A 110 6.12 -9.95 -0.32
CA LEU A 110 5.02 -9.86 0.64
C LEU A 110 5.21 -8.63 1.53
N VAL A 111 4.12 -8.06 2.00
CA VAL A 111 4.19 -6.99 3.00
C VAL A 111 4.67 -7.57 4.32
N GLU A 112 5.74 -7.00 4.87
CA GLU A 112 6.27 -7.33 6.19
C GLU A 112 5.75 -6.37 7.26
N ARG A 113 5.72 -5.07 6.92
CA ARG A 113 5.32 -4.02 7.86
C ARG A 113 4.67 -2.85 7.14
N ILE A 114 3.61 -2.34 7.74
CA ILE A 114 3.02 -1.04 7.40
C ILE A 114 3.10 -0.13 8.64
N ARG A 115 3.60 1.09 8.46
CA ARG A 115 3.57 2.13 9.47
C ARG A 115 2.83 3.34 8.95
N VAL A 116 1.80 3.78 9.66
CA VAL A 116 1.06 5.00 9.41
C VAL A 116 1.46 6.03 10.45
N PHE A 117 1.87 7.22 10.02
CA PHE A 117 2.41 8.24 10.90
C PHE A 117 1.37 9.27 11.38
N LYS A 118 0.29 9.46 10.63
CA LYS A 118 -0.75 10.44 10.94
C LYS A 118 -2.13 9.93 10.57
N ASN A 119 -3.13 10.20 11.42
CA ASN A 119 -4.53 9.93 11.18
C ASN A 119 -4.81 8.47 10.74
N ALA A 120 -4.17 7.52 11.46
CA ALA A 120 -4.28 6.12 11.13
C ALA A 120 -5.69 5.58 11.35
N PHE A 121 -6.24 4.96 10.32
CA PHE A 121 -7.51 4.25 10.34
C PHE A 121 -7.33 2.89 9.68
N ALA A 122 -7.75 1.82 10.35
CA ALA A 122 -7.81 0.49 9.76
C ALA A 122 -9.23 -0.08 9.87
N TYR A 123 -9.62 -0.87 8.90
CA TYR A 123 -10.91 -1.56 8.90
C TYR A 123 -10.80 -2.98 8.39
N ASN A 124 -11.75 -3.80 8.84
CA ASN A 124 -11.97 -5.16 8.36
C ASN A 124 -13.47 -5.36 8.15
N ASP A 125 -13.89 -5.59 6.92
CA ASP A 125 -15.27 -5.87 6.56
C ASP A 125 -15.56 -7.36 6.73
N LEU A 126 -16.53 -7.67 7.55
CA LEU A 126 -16.96 -9.02 7.87
C LEU A 126 -18.32 -9.32 7.23
N ASN A 127 -18.39 -10.40 6.48
CA ASN A 127 -19.63 -10.91 5.91
C ASN A 127 -19.98 -12.23 6.63
N ILE A 128 -20.91 -12.16 7.56
CA ILE A 128 -21.28 -13.30 8.40
C ILE A 128 -22.66 -13.79 8.00
N ARG A 129 -22.79 -15.10 7.84
CA ARG A 129 -24.06 -15.77 7.57
C ARG A 129 -24.49 -16.53 8.83
N ILE A 130 -25.54 -16.07 9.49
CA ILE A 130 -26.02 -16.67 10.75
C ILE A 130 -26.62 -18.05 10.55
N ASN A 131 -27.25 -18.30 9.39
CA ASN A 131 -27.84 -19.58 9.03
C ASN A 131 -27.49 -19.96 7.60
N LYS A 132 -27.42 -21.25 7.30
CA LYS A 132 -27.02 -21.78 5.98
C LYS A 132 -27.84 -21.17 4.81
N ASP A 133 -29.09 -20.81 5.06
CA ASP A 133 -30.03 -20.23 4.09
C ASP A 133 -30.43 -18.76 4.40
N GLY A 134 -29.84 -18.17 5.44
CA GLY A 134 -30.10 -16.80 5.88
C GLY A 134 -29.37 -15.73 5.05
N PRO A 135 -29.74 -14.45 5.19
CA PRO A 135 -29.02 -13.35 4.57
C PRO A 135 -27.62 -13.18 5.16
N TYR A 136 -26.70 -12.60 4.37
CA TYR A 136 -25.42 -12.13 4.89
C TYR A 136 -25.65 -10.86 5.71
N LEU A 137 -25.03 -10.80 6.88
CA LEU A 137 -24.90 -9.59 7.68
C LEU A 137 -23.53 -9.01 7.44
N HIS A 138 -23.48 -7.70 7.21
CA HIS A 138 -22.25 -6.96 6.96
C HIS A 138 -21.88 -6.17 8.21
N PHE A 139 -20.69 -6.39 8.73
CA PHE A 139 -20.11 -5.67 9.85
C PHE A 139 -18.77 -5.07 9.44
N ARG A 140 -18.39 -3.99 10.08
CA ARG A 140 -17.07 -3.39 9.92
C ARG A 140 -16.42 -3.21 11.27
N ASP A 141 -15.31 -3.90 11.49
CA ASP A 141 -14.41 -3.63 12.60
C ASP A 141 -13.53 -2.44 12.23
N GLU A 142 -13.36 -1.52 13.17
CA GLU A 142 -12.64 -0.27 12.93
C GLU A 142 -11.63 0.00 14.03
N MET A 143 -10.47 0.51 13.65
CA MET A 143 -9.40 0.92 14.55
C MET A 143 -8.88 2.28 14.13
N THR A 144 -8.77 3.21 15.08
CA THR A 144 -8.22 4.54 14.85
C THR A 144 -7.12 4.84 15.84
N SER A 145 -6.12 5.56 15.42
CA SER A 145 -5.06 6.08 16.29
C SER A 145 -4.33 7.24 15.61
N LYS A 146 -3.45 7.91 16.33
CA LYS A 146 -2.60 8.93 15.73
C LYS A 146 -1.54 8.30 14.84
N GLU A 147 -0.94 7.20 15.31
CA GLU A 147 -0.01 6.36 14.56
C GLU A 147 -0.41 4.88 14.68
N MET A 148 -0.07 4.10 13.67
CA MET A 148 -0.32 2.66 13.64
C MET A 148 0.87 1.92 13.05
N ILE A 149 1.21 0.77 13.61
CA ILE A 149 2.19 -0.15 13.04
C ILE A 149 1.55 -1.53 12.95
N ALA A 150 1.45 -2.05 11.73
CA ALA A 150 0.99 -3.41 11.47
C ALA A 150 2.18 -4.26 10.98
N TYR A 151 2.38 -5.40 11.60
CA TYR A 151 3.34 -6.43 11.19
C TYR A 151 2.57 -7.61 10.59
N PHE A 152 3.12 -8.17 9.52
CA PHE A 152 2.48 -9.24 8.78
C PHE A 152 3.29 -10.53 8.84
N GLU A 153 2.61 -11.64 8.85
CA GLU A 153 3.14 -12.98 8.65
C GLU A 153 2.38 -13.61 7.47
N GLY A 154 3.02 -13.64 6.30
CA GLY A 154 2.35 -13.97 5.05
C GLY A 154 1.26 -12.92 4.71
N GLU A 155 0.01 -13.37 4.60
CA GLU A 155 -1.13 -12.51 4.24
C GLU A 155 -1.92 -12.00 5.48
N TYR A 156 -1.47 -12.33 6.69
CA TYR A 156 -2.19 -12.01 7.93
C TYR A 156 -1.43 -11.00 8.77
N ILE A 157 -2.17 -10.10 9.43
CA ILE A 157 -1.60 -9.24 10.46
C ILE A 157 -1.31 -10.09 11.69
N SER A 158 -0.02 -10.26 12.01
CA SER A 158 0.43 -10.99 13.19
C SER A 158 0.43 -10.12 14.44
N TYR A 159 0.70 -8.82 14.28
CA TYR A 159 0.74 -7.87 15.37
C TYR A 159 0.34 -6.48 14.91
N LEU A 160 -0.51 -5.81 15.70
CA LEU A 160 -0.95 -4.44 15.46
C LEU A 160 -0.69 -3.57 16.69
N LYS A 161 0.01 -2.47 16.49
CA LYS A 161 0.28 -1.47 17.52
C LYS A 161 -0.40 -0.16 17.19
N LEU A 162 -1.31 0.28 18.05
CA LEU A 162 -1.96 1.58 17.99
C LEU A 162 -1.27 2.53 18.96
N ILE A 163 -0.87 3.70 18.49
CA ILE A 163 -0.08 4.66 19.26
C ILE A 163 -0.84 6.00 19.32
N ASN A 164 -1.07 6.48 20.52
CA ASN A 164 -1.80 7.72 20.84
C ASN A 164 -3.25 7.74 20.36
N MET A 165 -4.17 8.05 21.27
CA MET A 165 -5.61 8.22 21.02
C MET A 165 -6.27 6.99 20.38
N ALA A 166 -5.81 5.79 20.74
CA ALA A 166 -6.31 4.54 20.19
C ALA A 166 -7.80 4.33 20.53
N ARG A 167 -8.58 3.98 19.51
CA ARG A 167 -9.97 3.55 19.63
C ARG A 167 -10.19 2.33 18.75
N THR A 168 -10.98 1.39 19.25
CA THR A 168 -11.33 0.18 18.51
C THR A 168 -12.83 -0.08 18.64
N LYS A 169 -13.41 -0.57 17.56
CA LYS A 169 -14.79 -1.04 17.50
C LYS A 169 -14.79 -2.40 16.83
N TYR A 170 -15.24 -3.42 17.53
CA TYR A 170 -15.39 -4.76 16.96
C TYR A 170 -16.80 -5.26 17.10
N HIS A 171 -17.14 -6.19 16.23
CA HIS A 171 -18.35 -6.99 16.31
C HIS A 171 -18.01 -8.37 16.85
N VAL A 172 -18.59 -8.72 17.99
CA VAL A 172 -18.45 -10.04 18.58
C VAL A 172 -19.61 -10.90 18.07
N VAL A 173 -19.30 -11.98 17.39
CA VAL A 173 -20.29 -13.00 17.00
C VAL A 173 -20.21 -14.11 18.02
N ASP A 174 -21.32 -14.39 18.70
CA ASP A 174 -21.43 -15.51 19.62
C ASP A 174 -21.52 -16.82 18.82
N ASP A 175 -20.58 -17.74 19.07
CA ASP A 175 -20.53 -19.05 18.41
C ASP A 175 -21.80 -19.88 18.63
N SER A 176 -22.62 -19.53 19.63
CA SER A 176 -23.93 -20.15 19.84
C SER A 176 -24.98 -19.82 18.77
N LEU A 177 -24.66 -18.85 17.90
CA LEU A 177 -25.51 -18.41 16.78
C LEU A 177 -25.05 -18.98 15.42
N LEU A 178 -23.93 -19.70 15.38
CA LEU A 178 -23.37 -20.36 14.22
C LEU A 178 -23.72 -21.85 14.20
#